data_8b70c5c2efad423fa32bca965df0d44d
#
_entry.id   8b70c5c2efad423fa32bca965df0d44d
#
_cell.length_a   1.000
_cell.length_b   1.000
_cell.length_c   1.000
_cell.angle_alpha   90.00
_cell.angle_beta   90.00
_cell.angle_gamma   90.00
#
_symmetry.space_group_name_H-M   'P 1'
#
loop_
_entity.id
_entity.type
_entity.pdbx_description
1 polymer ?
#
loop_
_entity_poly.entity_id
_entity_poly.type
_entity_poly.pdbx_seq_one_letter_code
_entity_poly.pdbx_strand_id
1 'polypeptide(L)'
;VLHHTPNTKNALKSVYPKLKKNGLIIFYIYKVKSPLREFSDDYVRNLISDLSPEEAFEKTKSITKLAESLHNQQIKITIPEDVPLLGFKKGEYDLQRFIYQNIFKLFWKKSMGFYESNMENFDWYYPKYSWRHTEQEIKDWCNEFNLTPKLIKENYSGFTCHAIRE
;
A
#
# COMPACT_ATOMS: atom_id res chain seq x y z
N VAL A 1 -4.72 2.01 -9.17
CA VAL A 1 -4.88 3.06 -10.20
C VAL A 1 -5.49 4.32 -9.60
N LEU A 2 -6.65 4.28 -8.94
CA LEU A 2 -7.33 5.50 -8.44
C LEU A 2 -6.47 6.31 -7.45
N HIS A 3 -5.76 5.63 -6.56
CA HIS A 3 -4.89 6.25 -5.55
C HIS A 3 -3.56 6.79 -6.11
N HIS A 4 -3.29 6.59 -7.40
CA HIS A 4 -2.17 7.19 -8.13
C HIS A 4 -2.59 8.38 -9.01
N THR A 5 -3.77 8.94 -8.76
CA THR A 5 -4.26 10.17 -9.41
C THR A 5 -4.07 11.36 -8.45
N PRO A 6 -4.17 12.61 -8.92
CA PRO A 6 -4.10 13.78 -8.04
C PRO A 6 -5.12 13.78 -6.90
N ASN A 7 -6.28 13.12 -7.08
CA ASN A 7 -7.30 12.97 -6.05
C ASN A 7 -8.11 11.69 -6.29
N THR A 8 -7.99 10.74 -5.36
CA THR A 8 -8.62 9.42 -5.45
C THR A 8 -10.16 9.49 -5.55
N LYS A 9 -10.79 10.34 -4.74
CA LYS A 9 -12.24 10.53 -4.72
C LYS A 9 -12.75 11.08 -6.07
N ASN A 10 -12.07 12.09 -6.61
CA ASN A 10 -12.40 12.66 -7.91
C ASN A 10 -12.21 11.66 -9.04
N ALA A 11 -11.20 10.81 -8.96
CA ALA A 11 -11.00 9.73 -9.92
C ALA A 11 -12.17 8.72 -9.88
N LEU A 12 -12.63 8.33 -8.70
CA LEU A 12 -13.82 7.49 -8.55
C LEU A 12 -15.08 8.20 -9.10
N LYS A 13 -15.26 9.49 -8.77
CA LYS A 13 -16.35 10.32 -9.28
C LYS A 13 -16.38 10.38 -10.81
N SER A 14 -15.24 10.43 -11.48
CA SER A 14 -15.15 10.48 -12.94
C SER A 14 -15.53 9.15 -13.62
N VAL A 15 -15.35 8.03 -12.92
CA VAL A 15 -15.75 6.71 -13.40
C VAL A 15 -17.25 6.44 -13.20
N TYR A 16 -17.83 6.98 -12.11
CA TYR A 16 -19.23 6.75 -11.76
C TYR A 16 -20.24 6.95 -12.91
N PRO A 17 -20.20 8.03 -13.73
CA PRO A 17 -21.15 8.22 -14.83
C PRO A 17 -21.08 7.16 -15.93
N LYS A 18 -19.98 6.39 -15.98
CA LYS A 18 -19.78 5.31 -16.96
C LYS A 18 -20.43 3.98 -16.51
N LEU A 19 -20.83 3.88 -15.25
CA LEU A 19 -21.58 2.73 -14.75
C LEU A 19 -23.05 2.83 -15.18
N LYS A 20 -23.61 1.73 -15.68
CA LYS A 20 -25.06 1.61 -15.86
C LYS A 20 -25.76 1.45 -14.51
N LYS A 21 -27.05 1.72 -14.44
CA LYS A 21 -27.87 1.34 -13.27
C LYS A 21 -27.73 -0.15 -13.02
N ASN A 22 -27.57 -0.54 -11.76
CA ASN A 22 -27.21 -1.88 -11.29
C ASN A 22 -25.82 -2.39 -11.80
N GLY A 23 -25.01 -1.51 -12.38
CA GLY A 23 -23.65 -1.84 -12.79
C GLY A 23 -22.71 -2.03 -11.61
N LEU A 24 -21.85 -3.03 -11.67
CA LEU A 24 -20.81 -3.33 -10.66
C LEU A 24 -19.54 -2.57 -10.98
N ILE A 25 -18.98 -1.91 -9.96
CA ILE A 25 -17.61 -1.42 -9.96
C ILE A 25 -16.78 -2.23 -8.96
N ILE A 26 -15.56 -2.59 -9.38
CA ILE A 26 -14.56 -3.20 -8.51
C ILE A 26 -13.31 -2.35 -8.57
N PHE A 27 -12.83 -1.92 -7.41
CA PHE A 27 -11.60 -1.13 -7.32
C PHE A 27 -10.78 -1.51 -6.09
N TYR A 28 -9.48 -1.22 -6.19
CA TYR A 28 -8.53 -1.42 -5.11
C TYR A 28 -7.86 -0.09 -4.75
N ILE A 29 -7.75 0.19 -3.44
CA ILE A 29 -7.15 1.42 -2.91
C ILE A 29 -6.19 1.06 -1.77
N TYR A 30 -5.04 1.73 -1.70
CA TYR A 30 -4.11 1.56 -0.59
C TYR A 30 -4.73 2.05 0.72
N LYS A 31 -4.44 1.30 1.81
CA LYS A 31 -4.86 1.67 3.16
C LYS A 31 -3.77 2.42 3.91
N VAL A 32 -4.18 3.28 4.83
CA VAL A 32 -3.31 3.87 5.85
C VAL A 32 -2.65 2.76 6.67
N LYS A 33 -1.36 2.90 6.91
CA LYS A 33 -0.53 1.98 7.70
C LYS A 33 -0.34 2.50 9.13
N SER A 34 0.62 1.92 9.85
CA SER A 34 1.06 2.47 11.13
C SER A 34 1.68 3.86 10.94
N PRO A 35 1.65 4.75 11.97
CA PRO A 35 2.25 6.08 11.86
C PRO A 35 3.71 6.06 11.44
N LEU A 36 4.51 5.13 11.98
CA LEU A 36 5.91 5.00 11.63
C LEU A 36 6.10 4.58 10.18
N ARG A 37 5.25 3.68 9.69
CA ARG A 37 5.27 3.21 8.30
C ARG A 37 4.92 4.34 7.33
N GLU A 38 3.89 5.14 7.62
CA GLU A 38 3.52 6.30 6.80
C GLU A 38 4.66 7.31 6.70
N PHE A 39 5.26 7.67 7.86
CA PHE A 39 6.38 8.60 7.92
C PHE A 39 7.59 8.11 7.12
N SER A 40 7.99 6.85 7.31
CA SER A 40 9.18 6.29 6.66
C SER A 40 8.99 6.11 5.15
N ASP A 41 7.82 5.65 4.73
CA ASP A 41 7.51 5.50 3.31
C ASP A 41 7.46 6.86 2.59
N ASP A 42 6.90 7.90 3.22
CA ASP A 42 6.86 9.24 2.64
C ASP A 42 8.25 9.88 2.59
N TYR A 43 9.09 9.65 3.60
CA TYR A 43 10.49 10.09 3.56
C TYR A 43 11.25 9.50 2.37
N VAL A 44 11.18 8.16 2.17
CA VAL A 44 11.84 7.50 1.03
C VAL A 44 11.27 8.00 -0.30
N ARG A 45 9.96 8.19 -0.38
CA ARG A 45 9.27 8.69 -1.56
C ARG A 45 9.78 10.07 -1.97
N ASN A 46 9.93 10.98 -1.02
CA ASN A 46 10.44 12.34 -1.26
C ASN A 46 11.89 12.35 -1.78
N LEU A 47 12.68 11.31 -1.48
CA LEU A 47 14.05 11.21 -1.98
C LEU A 47 14.15 10.76 -3.45
N ILE A 48 13.11 10.12 -4.00
CA ILE A 48 13.20 9.51 -5.32
C ILE A 48 12.13 9.97 -6.31
N SER A 49 11.09 10.67 -5.86
CA SER A 49 9.94 11.07 -6.72
C SER A 49 10.30 11.99 -7.88
N ASP A 50 11.37 12.76 -7.75
CA ASP A 50 11.82 13.73 -8.76
C ASP A 50 12.96 13.21 -9.64
N LEU A 51 13.39 11.96 -9.42
CA LEU A 51 14.42 11.31 -10.24
C LEU A 51 13.82 10.78 -11.54
N SER A 52 14.68 10.45 -12.52
CA SER A 52 14.23 9.66 -13.66
C SER A 52 13.78 8.26 -13.21
N PRO A 53 12.87 7.60 -13.98
CA PRO A 53 12.43 6.23 -13.65
C PRO A 53 13.60 5.26 -13.48
N GLU A 54 14.62 5.38 -14.33
CA GLU A 54 15.80 4.55 -14.33
C GLU A 54 16.65 4.76 -13.06
N GLU A 55 16.89 6.01 -12.68
CA GLU A 55 17.65 6.35 -11.46
C GLU A 55 16.88 5.91 -10.20
N ALA A 56 15.58 6.14 -10.14
CA ALA A 56 14.75 5.72 -9.02
C ALA A 56 14.75 4.18 -8.89
N PHE A 57 14.62 3.45 -10.01
CA PHE A 57 14.69 2.00 -10.04
C PHE A 57 16.05 1.47 -9.55
N GLU A 58 17.15 2.09 -9.97
CA GLU A 58 18.50 1.72 -9.50
C GLU A 58 18.64 1.97 -7.99
N LYS A 59 18.14 3.09 -7.47
CA LYS A 59 18.21 3.40 -6.03
C LYS A 59 17.40 2.43 -5.18
N THR A 60 16.24 1.96 -5.64
CA THR A 60 15.42 0.98 -4.90
C THR A 60 16.08 -0.39 -4.79
N LYS A 61 17.06 -0.73 -5.64
CA LYS A 61 17.83 -1.99 -5.54
C LYS A 61 18.51 -2.16 -4.18
N SER A 62 18.95 -1.09 -3.55
CA SER A 62 19.55 -1.17 -2.20
C SER A 62 18.55 -1.63 -1.15
N ILE A 63 17.31 -1.19 -1.24
CA ILE A 63 16.19 -1.64 -0.38
C ILE A 63 15.91 -3.11 -0.62
N THR A 64 15.88 -3.53 -1.88
CA THR A 64 15.63 -4.94 -2.26
C THR A 64 16.75 -5.86 -1.78
N LYS A 65 18.03 -5.44 -1.91
CA LYS A 65 19.17 -6.18 -1.38
C LYS A 65 19.11 -6.34 0.15
N LEU A 66 18.73 -5.27 0.85
CA LEU A 66 18.51 -5.34 2.31
C LEU A 66 17.39 -6.31 2.65
N ALA A 67 16.26 -6.25 1.92
CA ALA A 67 15.13 -7.15 2.14
C ALA A 67 15.51 -8.63 1.94
N GLU A 68 16.24 -8.94 0.87
CA GLU A 68 16.77 -10.26 0.58
C GLU A 68 17.73 -10.75 1.68
N SER A 69 18.67 -9.89 2.09
CA SER A 69 19.62 -10.21 3.15
C SER A 69 18.94 -10.54 4.47
N LEU A 70 17.98 -9.71 4.89
CA LEU A 70 17.21 -9.94 6.12
C LEU A 70 16.37 -11.23 6.04
N HIS A 71 15.73 -11.48 4.89
CA HIS A 71 14.96 -12.70 4.67
C HIS A 71 15.85 -13.95 4.78
N ASN A 72 17.05 -13.92 4.21
CA ASN A 72 17.96 -15.07 4.21
C ASN A 72 18.52 -15.38 5.61
N GLN A 73 18.56 -14.41 6.51
CA GLN A 73 18.99 -14.61 7.90
C GLN A 73 17.96 -15.35 8.75
N GLN A 74 16.69 -15.39 8.34
CA GLN A 74 15.59 -16.08 9.04
C GLN A 74 15.46 -15.70 10.54
N ILE A 75 15.82 -14.46 10.88
CA ILE A 75 15.75 -13.96 12.26
C ILE A 75 14.29 -13.75 12.66
N LYS A 76 13.93 -14.27 13.81
CA LYS A 76 12.64 -14.00 14.47
C LYS A 76 12.82 -12.98 15.59
N ILE A 77 11.80 -12.13 15.77
CA ILE A 77 11.72 -11.19 16.88
C ILE A 77 10.40 -11.37 17.61
N THR A 78 10.39 -11.08 18.90
CA THR A 78 9.20 -11.09 19.74
C THR A 78 8.86 -9.68 20.17
N ILE A 79 7.65 -9.22 19.91
CA ILE A 79 7.06 -8.01 20.49
C ILE A 79 6.28 -8.45 21.73
N PRO A 80 6.74 -8.11 22.94
CA PRO A 80 6.20 -8.70 24.18
C PRO A 80 4.79 -8.21 24.51
N GLU A 81 4.45 -6.98 24.09
CA GLU A 81 3.14 -6.36 24.29
C GLU A 81 2.81 -5.40 23.13
N ASP A 82 1.54 -5.00 23.01
CA ASP A 82 1.15 -3.98 22.05
C ASP A 82 1.86 -2.66 22.32
N VAL A 83 2.37 -1.99 21.27
CA VAL A 83 3.02 -0.67 21.36
C VAL A 83 2.16 0.33 20.54
N PRO A 84 1.08 0.88 21.15
CA PRO A 84 0.10 1.69 20.40
C PRO A 84 0.69 2.94 19.75
N LEU A 85 1.69 3.58 20.40
CA LEU A 85 2.35 4.78 19.84
C LEU A 85 3.05 4.51 18.50
N LEU A 86 3.49 3.27 18.25
CA LEU A 86 4.13 2.87 17.01
C LEU A 86 3.20 2.03 16.11
N GLY A 87 2.03 1.65 16.62
CA GLY A 87 1.09 0.78 15.94
C GLY A 87 1.54 -0.69 15.88
N PHE A 88 2.50 -1.12 16.74
CA PHE A 88 2.98 -2.49 16.74
C PHE A 88 2.07 -3.38 17.58
N LYS A 89 1.85 -4.58 17.09
CA LYS A 89 1.08 -5.60 17.82
C LYS A 89 1.99 -6.63 18.45
N LYS A 90 1.59 -7.09 19.64
CA LYS A 90 2.19 -8.25 20.31
C LYS A 90 2.24 -9.47 19.38
N GLY A 91 3.35 -10.19 19.40
CA GLY A 91 3.48 -11.43 18.63
C GLY A 91 4.93 -11.76 18.25
N GLU A 92 5.09 -12.91 17.60
CA GLU A 92 6.34 -13.31 16.98
C GLU A 92 6.29 -13.00 15.48
N TYR A 93 7.38 -12.46 14.96
CA TYR A 93 7.49 -12.04 13.57
C TYR A 93 8.82 -12.48 12.99
N ASP A 94 8.82 -12.82 11.71
CA ASP A 94 10.04 -12.77 10.90
C ASP A 94 10.51 -11.31 10.82
N LEU A 95 11.81 -11.06 11.02
CA LEU A 95 12.36 -9.69 11.11
C LEU A 95 12.12 -8.90 9.82
N GLN A 96 12.36 -9.51 8.65
CA GLN A 96 12.12 -8.84 7.36
C GLN A 96 10.64 -8.46 7.22
N ARG A 97 9.73 -9.37 7.60
CA ARG A 97 8.29 -9.12 7.56
C ARG A 97 7.85 -8.07 8.56
N PHE A 98 8.42 -8.07 9.75
CA PHE A 98 8.13 -7.05 10.76
C PHE A 98 8.51 -5.65 10.25
N ILE A 99 9.72 -5.49 9.72
CA ILE A 99 10.17 -4.21 9.15
C ILE A 99 9.27 -3.82 7.97
N TYR A 100 9.03 -4.74 7.03
CA TYR A 100 8.15 -4.53 5.88
C TYR A 100 6.74 -4.11 6.27
N GLN A 101 6.19 -4.64 7.34
CA GLN A 101 4.84 -4.33 7.78
C GLN A 101 4.74 -3.04 8.58
N ASN A 102 5.73 -2.74 9.41
CA ASN A 102 5.57 -1.76 10.46
C ASN A 102 6.49 -0.54 10.34
N ILE A 103 7.61 -0.62 9.59
CA ILE A 103 8.61 0.44 9.56
C ILE A 103 8.70 1.11 8.18
N PHE A 104 9.04 0.38 7.13
CA PHE A 104 9.07 0.87 5.74
C PHE A 104 8.97 -0.29 4.75
N LYS A 105 8.55 -0.01 3.51
CA LYS A 105 8.45 -1.08 2.50
C LYS A 105 9.84 -1.53 2.09
N LEU A 106 10.09 -2.81 2.34
CA LEU A 106 11.22 -3.56 1.81
C LEU A 106 10.71 -4.94 1.38
N PHE A 107 10.13 -4.97 0.19
CA PHE A 107 9.52 -6.18 -0.32
C PHE A 107 10.59 -7.14 -0.85
N TRP A 108 10.45 -8.40 -0.46
CA TRP A 108 11.20 -9.53 -1.01
C TRP A 108 10.34 -10.77 -1.07
N LYS A 109 10.40 -11.48 -2.17
CA LYS A 109 9.78 -12.79 -2.33
C LYS A 109 10.65 -13.68 -3.20
N LYS A 110 11.23 -14.72 -2.60
CA LYS A 110 12.18 -15.65 -3.26
C LYS A 110 11.64 -16.22 -4.58
N SER A 111 10.36 -16.58 -4.65
CA SER A 111 9.74 -17.15 -5.86
C SER A 111 9.57 -16.14 -7.01
N MET A 112 9.66 -14.83 -6.75
CA MET A 112 9.63 -13.79 -7.77
C MET A 112 11.04 -13.41 -8.24
N GLY A 113 12.04 -13.59 -7.38
CA GLY A 113 13.40 -13.17 -7.67
C GLY A 113 13.67 -11.68 -7.42
N PHE A 114 14.87 -11.26 -7.75
CA PHE A 114 15.37 -9.91 -7.40
C PHE A 114 14.68 -8.81 -8.22
N TYR A 115 14.57 -8.99 -9.53
CA TYR A 115 14.05 -7.96 -10.42
C TYR A 115 12.60 -7.62 -10.09
N GLU A 116 11.74 -8.62 -10.01
CA GLU A 116 10.32 -8.45 -9.70
C GLU A 116 10.11 -7.92 -8.28
N SER A 117 10.93 -8.37 -7.31
CA SER A 117 10.88 -7.81 -5.95
C SER A 117 11.30 -6.33 -5.94
N ASN A 118 12.25 -5.92 -6.79
CA ASN A 118 12.64 -4.53 -6.94
C ASN A 118 11.55 -3.69 -7.62
N MET A 119 10.87 -4.24 -8.61
CA MET A 119 9.70 -3.59 -9.23
C MET A 119 8.60 -3.28 -8.22
N GLU A 120 8.33 -4.21 -7.28
CA GLU A 120 7.37 -3.99 -6.20
C GLU A 120 7.78 -2.87 -5.23
N ASN A 121 9.08 -2.73 -4.94
CA ASN A 121 9.61 -1.63 -4.14
C ASN A 121 9.56 -0.30 -4.91
N PHE A 122 9.94 -0.32 -6.18
CA PHE A 122 9.89 0.84 -7.07
C PHE A 122 8.45 1.35 -7.26
N ASP A 123 7.50 0.47 -7.60
CA ASP A 123 6.09 0.83 -7.78
C ASP A 123 5.44 1.42 -6.52
N TRP A 124 5.93 1.05 -5.35
CA TRP A 124 5.48 1.64 -4.09
C TRP A 124 6.02 3.05 -3.87
N TYR A 125 7.29 3.28 -4.15
CA TYR A 125 7.96 4.52 -3.78
C TYR A 125 7.96 5.59 -4.87
N TYR A 126 8.03 5.23 -6.14
CA TYR A 126 8.25 6.15 -7.24
C TYR A 126 7.00 6.96 -7.66
N PRO A 127 5.77 6.42 -7.69
CA PRO A 127 4.62 7.18 -8.18
C PRO A 127 4.44 8.51 -7.44
N LYS A 128 4.30 9.60 -8.20
CA LYS A 128 4.09 10.97 -7.66
C LYS A 128 2.92 11.04 -6.67
N TYR A 129 1.85 10.32 -6.94
CA TYR A 129 0.69 10.21 -6.06
C TYR A 129 0.56 8.76 -5.58
N SER A 130 0.40 8.60 -4.29
CA SER A 130 0.18 7.29 -3.68
C SER A 130 -0.61 7.47 -2.39
N TRP A 131 -1.88 7.87 -2.58
CA TRP A 131 -2.79 8.15 -1.49
C TRP A 131 -3.16 6.87 -0.75
N ARG A 132 -3.25 6.95 0.56
CA ARG A 132 -3.69 5.88 1.46
C ARG A 132 -4.97 6.33 2.15
N HIS A 133 -5.91 5.43 2.28
CA HIS A 133 -7.25 5.73 2.75
C HIS A 133 -7.70 4.81 3.86
N THR A 134 -8.69 5.25 4.62
CA THR A 134 -9.41 4.45 5.61
C THR A 134 -10.60 3.75 4.96
N GLU A 135 -11.11 2.69 5.61
CA GLU A 135 -12.35 2.04 5.20
C GLU A 135 -13.54 3.01 5.27
N GLN A 136 -13.54 3.92 6.26
CA GLN A 136 -14.59 4.90 6.43
C GLN A 136 -14.67 5.86 5.24
N GLU A 137 -13.54 6.38 4.76
CA GLU A 137 -13.51 7.24 3.55
C GLU A 137 -14.13 6.52 2.34
N ILE A 138 -13.85 5.22 2.16
CA ILE A 138 -14.42 4.44 1.05
C ILE A 138 -15.95 4.34 1.20
N LYS A 139 -16.45 4.08 2.40
CA LYS A 139 -17.88 4.04 2.70
C LYS A 139 -18.55 5.38 2.44
N ASP A 140 -17.93 6.47 2.86
CA ASP A 140 -18.42 7.84 2.66
C ASP A 140 -18.51 8.19 1.16
N TRP A 141 -17.49 7.81 0.36
CA TRP A 141 -17.54 8.02 -1.09
C TRP A 141 -18.60 7.17 -1.76
N CYS A 142 -18.79 5.93 -1.33
CA CYS A 142 -19.86 5.07 -1.85
C CYS A 142 -21.23 5.71 -1.58
N ASN A 143 -21.47 6.18 -0.36
CA ASN A 143 -22.71 6.87 0.00
C ASN A 143 -22.94 8.13 -0.84
N GLU A 144 -21.90 8.98 -0.98
CA GLU A 144 -22.00 10.24 -1.75
C GLU A 144 -22.29 10.00 -3.23
N PHE A 145 -21.81 8.91 -3.80
CA PHE A 145 -21.98 8.59 -5.23
C PHE A 145 -23.12 7.59 -5.49
N ASN A 146 -24.01 7.34 -4.53
CA ASN A 146 -25.08 6.34 -4.67
C ASN A 146 -24.57 4.97 -5.16
N LEU A 147 -23.46 4.53 -4.56
CA LEU A 147 -22.89 3.20 -4.72
C LEU A 147 -23.20 2.38 -3.46
N THR A 148 -23.82 1.23 -3.64
CA THR A 148 -24.05 0.29 -2.53
C THR A 148 -22.90 -0.70 -2.43
N PRO A 149 -22.04 -0.62 -1.39
CA PRO A 149 -20.97 -1.59 -1.19
C PRO A 149 -21.55 -2.98 -0.94
N LYS A 150 -21.14 -3.96 -1.73
CA LYS A 150 -21.46 -5.38 -1.54
C LYS A 150 -20.34 -6.12 -0.82
N LEU A 151 -19.11 -5.63 -0.96
CA LEU A 151 -17.92 -6.15 -0.29
C LEU A 151 -16.91 -5.03 -0.10
N ILE A 152 -16.39 -4.87 1.10
CA ILE A 152 -15.14 -4.17 1.36
C ILE A 152 -14.23 -5.15 2.07
N LYS A 153 -13.21 -5.66 1.36
CA LYS A 153 -12.27 -6.64 1.89
C LYS A 153 -10.93 -5.97 2.12
N GLU A 154 -10.52 -5.93 3.37
CA GLU A 154 -9.20 -5.49 3.77
C GLU A 154 -8.16 -6.59 3.51
N ASN A 155 -7.00 -6.20 3.02
CA ASN A 155 -5.78 -6.99 3.05
C ASN A 155 -4.63 -6.15 3.63
N TYR A 156 -3.43 -6.72 3.65
CA TYR A 156 -2.27 -6.04 4.21
C TYR A 156 -1.99 -4.67 3.52
N SER A 157 -2.16 -4.55 2.23
CA SER A 157 -1.77 -3.36 1.45
C SER A 157 -2.91 -2.36 1.23
N GLY A 158 -4.16 -2.79 1.29
CA GLY A 158 -5.29 -1.91 0.98
C GLY A 158 -6.66 -2.58 1.09
N PHE A 159 -7.63 -1.94 0.48
CA PHE A 159 -9.02 -2.39 0.44
C PHE A 159 -9.43 -2.72 -1.00
N THR A 160 -10.06 -3.88 -1.19
CA THR A 160 -10.82 -4.20 -2.39
C THR A 160 -12.27 -3.88 -2.12
N CYS A 161 -12.86 -3.00 -2.92
CA CYS A 161 -14.27 -2.64 -2.82
C CYS A 161 -15.02 -3.13 -4.05
N HIS A 162 -16.14 -3.83 -3.82
CA HIS A 162 -17.15 -4.15 -4.84
C HIS A 162 -18.40 -3.35 -4.51
N ALA A 163 -18.86 -2.50 -5.40
CA ALA A 163 -20.05 -1.68 -5.18
C ALA A 163 -20.95 -1.64 -6.43
N ILE A 164 -22.26 -1.52 -6.21
CA ILE A 164 -23.26 -1.46 -7.28
C ILE A 164 -23.84 -0.05 -7.33
N ARG A 165 -23.99 0.49 -8.54
CA ARG A 165 -24.70 1.74 -8.78
C ARG A 165 -26.22 1.52 -8.63
N GLU A 166 -26.86 2.27 -7.74
CA GLU A 166 -28.31 2.31 -7.60
C GLU A 166 -29.02 3.07 -8.72
#